data_b0c29b70a05babb177843e9b45628ae8
#
_entry.id   b0c29b70a05babb177843e9b45628ae8
#
_cell.length_a   1.000
_cell.length_b   1.000
_cell.length_c   1.000
_cell.angle_alpha   90.00
_cell.angle_beta   90.00
_cell.angle_gamma   90.00
#
_symmetry.space_group_name_H-M   'P 1'
#
loop_
_entity.id
_entity.type
_entity.pdbx_description
1 polymer ?
#
loop_
_entity_poly.entity_id
_entity_poly.type
_entity_poly.pdbx_seq_one_letter_code
_entity_poly.pdbx_strand_id
1 'polypeptide(L)'
;MNKLPLLNHPVAQQSVFTPAHLIKSVRRARQIPEGPIPKLCFLEFDGDLTDWLVAEGLARPFPFWPCFHTTMFAVEIEGVECGIIPRTIGGPYAVLVAEQLASSGARLIVGLTSAGRVSRELPLPCLVVVTGAIRDEGTSLHYLPAAKEVSCPAPAVADLIFRELAAIGRPVRQGKVWTTDAPYRETQMQLEWWAAESVLAVEMQAASLFAFGIAKEMAVVSVAMVSNAVDHDGEQFDTGSLREELRILAACVRAFKGVPAEIGLANRPAEPGESPNI
;
A
#
# COMPACT_ATOMS: atom_id res chain seq x y z
N MET A 1 33.10 2.93 2.34
CA MET A 1 31.84 2.72 1.60
C MET A 1 31.43 1.26 1.77
N ASN A 2 30.18 1.01 2.12
CA ASN A 2 29.62 -0.35 2.15
C ASN A 2 29.71 -0.94 0.72
N LYS A 3 30.08 -2.22 0.59
CA LYS A 3 30.26 -2.84 -0.73
C LYS A 3 28.94 -3.10 -1.47
N LEU A 4 27.82 -3.07 -0.75
CA LEU A 4 26.49 -3.25 -1.36
C LEU A 4 25.98 -1.91 -1.93
N PRO A 5 25.75 -1.80 -3.27
CA PRO A 5 25.24 -0.58 -3.89
C PRO A 5 23.97 -0.07 -3.23
N LEU A 6 23.08 -1.00 -2.84
CA LEU A 6 21.80 -0.71 -2.20
C LEU A 6 21.89 0.16 -0.93
N LEU A 7 23.00 0.10 -0.21
CA LEU A 7 23.21 0.88 1.01
C LEU A 7 23.89 2.25 0.77
N ASN A 8 24.13 2.61 -0.49
CA ASN A 8 24.83 3.84 -0.85
C ASN A 8 23.99 4.75 -1.75
N HIS A 9 22.67 4.65 -1.70
CA HIS A 9 21.79 5.50 -2.51
C HIS A 9 21.77 6.95 -2.00
N PRO A 10 21.88 7.93 -2.91
CA PRO A 10 21.75 9.34 -2.59
C PRO A 10 20.25 9.72 -2.47
N VAL A 11 19.58 9.22 -1.44
CA VAL A 11 18.11 9.31 -1.23
C VAL A 11 17.55 10.74 -1.27
N ALA A 12 18.39 11.75 -1.01
CA ALA A 12 18.00 13.17 -1.07
C ALA A 12 18.05 13.79 -2.47
N GLN A 13 18.61 13.08 -3.46
CA GLN A 13 18.71 13.60 -4.82
C GLN A 13 17.42 13.35 -5.61
N GLN A 14 17.11 14.29 -6.50
CA GLN A 14 15.98 14.13 -7.41
C GLN A 14 16.24 13.06 -8.47
N SER A 15 15.21 12.29 -8.79
CA SER A 15 15.27 11.31 -9.87
C SER A 15 15.33 12.00 -11.23
N VAL A 16 16.15 11.48 -12.13
CA VAL A 16 16.24 11.95 -13.52
C VAL A 16 14.95 11.65 -14.30
N PHE A 17 14.38 10.47 -14.06
CA PHE A 17 13.10 10.04 -14.64
C PHE A 17 12.03 10.03 -13.55
N THR A 18 10.91 10.71 -13.79
CA THR A 18 9.84 10.90 -12.80
C THR A 18 8.54 10.23 -13.25
N PRO A 19 7.62 9.92 -12.31
CA PRO A 19 6.29 9.43 -12.66
C PRO A 19 5.53 10.37 -13.60
N ALA A 20 5.68 11.69 -13.45
CA ALA A 20 5.06 12.67 -14.34
C ALA A 20 5.50 12.53 -15.80
N HIS A 21 6.80 12.27 -16.05
CA HIS A 21 7.30 11.99 -17.39
C HIS A 21 6.67 10.71 -17.98
N LEU A 22 6.58 9.65 -17.18
CA LEU A 22 5.93 8.41 -17.60
C LEU A 22 4.45 8.63 -17.93
N ILE A 23 3.70 9.25 -17.04
CA ILE A 23 2.26 9.55 -17.18
C ILE A 23 1.99 10.30 -18.49
N LYS A 24 2.75 11.37 -18.78
CA LYS A 24 2.65 12.13 -20.03
C LYS A 24 2.87 11.23 -21.25
N SER A 25 3.89 10.38 -21.20
CA SER A 25 4.22 9.45 -22.30
C SER A 25 3.13 8.42 -22.52
N VAL A 26 2.56 7.84 -21.43
CA VAL A 26 1.47 6.86 -21.51
C VAL A 26 0.20 7.49 -22.09
N ARG A 27 -0.20 8.66 -21.59
CA ARG A 27 -1.38 9.38 -22.12
C ARG A 27 -1.27 9.59 -23.62
N ARG A 28 -0.11 10.05 -24.08
CA ARG A 28 0.15 10.26 -25.51
C ARG A 28 0.10 8.94 -26.30
N ALA A 29 0.78 7.91 -25.83
CA ALA A 29 0.89 6.63 -26.55
C ALA A 29 -0.42 5.86 -26.63
N ARG A 30 -1.25 5.93 -25.58
CA ARG A 30 -2.53 5.21 -25.47
C ARG A 30 -3.77 6.09 -25.69
N GLN A 31 -3.56 7.36 -25.99
CA GLN A 31 -4.65 8.33 -26.18
C GLN A 31 -5.60 8.42 -24.98
N ILE A 32 -5.05 8.29 -23.76
CA ILE A 32 -5.82 8.38 -22.53
C ILE A 32 -6.11 9.86 -22.25
N PRO A 33 -7.37 10.27 -22.11
CA PRO A 33 -7.71 11.66 -21.85
C PRO A 33 -7.20 12.12 -20.48
N GLU A 34 -7.02 13.44 -20.32
CA GLU A 34 -6.76 14.02 -19.01
C GLU A 34 -8.03 13.99 -18.16
N GLY A 35 -7.86 13.79 -16.88
CA GLY A 35 -8.93 13.75 -15.91
C GLY A 35 -8.40 13.42 -14.51
N PRO A 36 -9.12 13.85 -13.47
CA PRO A 36 -8.76 13.55 -12.09
C PRO A 36 -8.94 12.06 -11.82
N ILE A 37 -8.08 11.49 -10.97
CA ILE A 37 -8.26 10.15 -10.43
C ILE A 37 -8.95 10.21 -9.05
N PRO A 38 -9.54 9.11 -8.57
CA PRO A 38 -10.07 9.02 -7.22
C PRO A 38 -9.03 9.42 -6.16
N LYS A 39 -9.48 10.14 -5.13
CA LYS A 39 -8.60 10.64 -4.07
C LYS A 39 -8.20 9.57 -3.06
N LEU A 40 -9.02 8.54 -2.90
CA LEU A 40 -8.74 7.33 -2.15
C LEU A 40 -8.49 6.19 -3.13
N CYS A 41 -7.31 5.58 -3.03
CA CYS A 41 -6.92 4.46 -3.89
C CYS A 41 -6.46 3.28 -3.05
N PHE A 42 -6.89 2.10 -3.44
CA PHE A 42 -6.49 0.83 -2.85
C PHE A 42 -5.50 0.11 -3.75
N LEU A 43 -4.44 -0.41 -3.15
CA LEU A 43 -3.52 -1.36 -3.75
C LEU A 43 -3.85 -2.72 -3.19
N GLU A 44 -4.51 -3.56 -3.96
CA GLU A 44 -4.90 -4.90 -3.55
C GLU A 44 -3.83 -5.90 -3.98
N PHE A 45 -3.38 -6.72 -3.03
CA PHE A 45 -2.30 -7.66 -3.25
C PHE A 45 -2.71 -8.79 -4.20
N ASP A 46 -3.76 -9.53 -3.87
CA ASP A 46 -4.15 -10.76 -4.57
C ASP A 46 -4.93 -10.49 -5.86
N GLY A 47 -5.88 -9.60 -5.83
CA GLY A 47 -6.75 -9.23 -6.95
C GLY A 47 -8.12 -9.91 -6.95
N ASP A 48 -8.39 -10.82 -6.03
CA ASP A 48 -9.61 -11.60 -5.97
C ASP A 48 -10.84 -10.73 -5.66
N LEU A 49 -10.68 -9.74 -4.76
CA LEU A 49 -11.72 -8.77 -4.45
C LEU A 49 -12.08 -7.93 -5.68
N THR A 50 -11.08 -7.43 -6.41
CA THR A 50 -11.33 -6.64 -7.64
C THR A 50 -12.03 -7.48 -8.69
N ASP A 51 -11.60 -8.71 -8.92
CA ASP A 51 -12.23 -9.61 -9.90
C ASP A 51 -13.70 -9.89 -9.52
N TRP A 52 -13.97 -10.11 -8.24
CA TRP A 52 -15.34 -10.28 -7.74
C TRP A 52 -16.18 -9.00 -7.91
N LEU A 53 -15.65 -7.83 -7.55
CA LEU A 53 -16.35 -6.55 -7.73
C LEU A 53 -16.70 -6.29 -9.20
N VAL A 54 -15.81 -6.65 -10.12
CA VAL A 54 -16.06 -6.55 -11.57
C VAL A 54 -17.13 -7.54 -12.02
N ALA A 55 -17.07 -8.79 -11.55
CA ALA A 55 -18.05 -9.82 -11.88
C ALA A 55 -19.47 -9.46 -11.40
N GLU A 56 -19.59 -8.85 -10.22
CA GLU A 56 -20.84 -8.36 -9.67
C GLU A 56 -21.31 -7.01 -10.28
N GLY A 57 -20.54 -6.42 -11.19
CA GLY A 57 -20.86 -5.13 -11.79
C GLY A 57 -20.70 -3.93 -10.84
N LEU A 58 -20.00 -4.10 -9.72
CA LEU A 58 -19.77 -3.08 -8.70
C LEU A 58 -18.53 -2.24 -8.99
N ALA A 59 -17.62 -2.73 -9.81
CA ALA A 59 -16.44 -2.00 -10.26
C ALA A 59 -16.35 -1.98 -11.79
N ARG A 60 -15.79 -0.91 -12.33
CA ARG A 60 -15.59 -0.71 -13.77
C ARG A 60 -14.19 -0.16 -14.06
N PRO A 61 -13.59 -0.47 -15.22
CA PRO A 61 -12.33 0.13 -15.61
C PRO A 61 -12.39 1.65 -15.55
N PHE A 62 -11.37 2.27 -14.93
CA PHE A 62 -11.30 3.72 -14.79
C PHE A 62 -10.60 4.34 -16.01
N PRO A 63 -11.26 5.24 -16.77
CA PRO A 63 -10.81 5.66 -18.10
C PRO A 63 -9.61 6.62 -18.08
N PHE A 64 -9.33 7.29 -16.96
CA PHE A 64 -8.28 8.31 -16.89
C PHE A 64 -6.97 7.82 -16.25
N TRP A 65 -6.84 6.49 -16.00
CA TRP A 65 -5.63 5.93 -15.39
C TRP A 65 -4.50 5.73 -16.42
N PRO A 66 -3.42 6.54 -16.37
CA PRO A 66 -2.35 6.49 -17.35
C PRO A 66 -1.25 5.52 -16.92
N CYS A 67 -1.48 4.23 -17.08
CA CYS A 67 -0.49 3.20 -16.77
C CYS A 67 -0.30 2.22 -17.94
N PHE A 68 0.93 1.74 -18.16
CA PHE A 68 1.23 0.75 -19.20
C PHE A 68 0.91 -0.68 -18.75
N HIS A 69 1.03 -0.98 -17.47
CA HIS A 69 1.12 -2.35 -16.95
C HIS A 69 0.02 -2.73 -15.98
N THR A 70 -0.88 -1.80 -15.62
CA THR A 70 -2.02 -2.12 -14.77
C THR A 70 -3.27 -1.32 -15.13
N THR A 71 -4.41 -1.82 -14.72
CA THR A 71 -5.72 -1.17 -14.84
C THR A 71 -6.17 -0.72 -13.46
N MET A 72 -6.66 0.51 -13.35
CA MET A 72 -7.43 0.95 -12.20
C MET A 72 -8.90 0.67 -12.45
N PHE A 73 -9.59 0.18 -11.46
CA PHE A 73 -11.05 0.07 -11.45
C PHE A 73 -11.63 1.13 -10.52
N ALA A 74 -12.74 1.74 -10.95
CA ALA A 74 -13.53 2.61 -10.09
C ALA A 74 -14.60 1.79 -9.39
N VAL A 75 -14.70 1.96 -8.08
CA VAL A 75 -15.74 1.38 -7.24
C VAL A 75 -16.37 2.48 -6.39
N GLU A 76 -17.69 2.51 -6.31
CA GLU A 76 -18.40 3.43 -5.43
C GLU A 76 -18.72 2.76 -4.11
N ILE A 77 -18.22 3.32 -3.01
CA ILE A 77 -18.41 2.80 -1.66
C ILE A 77 -18.93 3.93 -0.78
N GLU A 78 -20.12 3.77 -0.22
CA GLU A 78 -20.78 4.76 0.64
C GLU A 78 -20.81 6.18 0.03
N GLY A 79 -21.04 6.28 -1.28
CA GLY A 79 -21.10 7.54 -2.02
C GLY A 79 -19.73 8.19 -2.30
N VAL A 80 -18.64 7.46 -2.16
CA VAL A 80 -17.29 7.88 -2.53
C VAL A 80 -16.77 7.02 -3.67
N GLU A 81 -16.39 7.64 -4.79
CA GLU A 81 -15.66 6.94 -5.86
C GLU A 81 -14.23 6.70 -5.41
N CYS A 82 -13.84 5.43 -5.35
CA CYS A 82 -12.50 4.96 -5.00
C CYS A 82 -11.84 4.31 -6.21
N GLY A 83 -10.51 4.41 -6.28
CA GLY A 83 -9.70 3.61 -7.20
C GLY A 83 -9.26 2.31 -6.53
N ILE A 84 -9.32 1.18 -7.24
CA ILE A 84 -8.71 -0.07 -6.80
C ILE A 84 -7.81 -0.61 -7.91
N ILE A 85 -6.60 -1.01 -7.55
CA ILE A 85 -5.60 -1.58 -8.46
C ILE A 85 -5.22 -2.96 -7.93
N PRO A 86 -5.61 -4.03 -8.64
CA PRO A 86 -5.34 -5.39 -8.21
C PRO A 86 -3.92 -5.84 -8.50
N ARG A 87 -3.51 -6.92 -7.85
CA ARG A 87 -2.27 -7.68 -8.09
C ARG A 87 -1.01 -6.83 -7.92
N THR A 88 -1.02 -5.97 -6.90
CA THR A 88 0.13 -5.10 -6.57
C THR A 88 1.11 -5.82 -5.66
N ILE A 89 1.64 -6.95 -6.14
CA ILE A 89 2.46 -7.87 -5.36
C ILE A 89 3.88 -7.34 -5.19
N GLY A 90 4.30 -7.22 -3.94
CA GLY A 90 5.68 -6.90 -3.55
C GLY A 90 6.05 -5.42 -3.61
N GLY A 91 7.02 -5.03 -2.80
CA GLY A 91 7.46 -3.66 -2.62
C GLY A 91 7.77 -2.90 -3.91
N PRO A 92 8.59 -3.44 -4.82
CA PRO A 92 8.96 -2.74 -6.05
C PRO A 92 7.76 -2.37 -6.91
N TYR A 93 6.80 -3.30 -7.07
CA TYR A 93 5.64 -3.07 -7.92
C TYR A 93 4.60 -2.17 -7.24
N ALA A 94 4.31 -2.40 -5.96
CA ALA A 94 3.40 -1.58 -5.20
C ALA A 94 3.85 -0.10 -5.18
N VAL A 95 5.15 0.16 -4.98
CA VAL A 95 5.70 1.52 -4.99
C VAL A 95 5.73 2.12 -6.38
N LEU A 96 6.03 1.35 -7.43
CA LEU A 96 5.94 1.84 -8.81
C LEU A 96 4.54 2.39 -9.12
N VAL A 97 3.50 1.69 -8.68
CA VAL A 97 2.10 2.13 -8.85
C VAL A 97 1.77 3.30 -7.93
N ALA A 98 2.21 3.27 -6.67
CA ALA A 98 1.99 4.33 -5.69
C ALA A 98 2.60 5.68 -6.13
N GLU A 99 3.78 5.69 -6.74
CA GLU A 99 4.42 6.87 -7.35
C GLU A 99 3.51 7.49 -8.43
N GLN A 100 2.92 6.66 -9.27
CA GLN A 100 2.01 7.12 -10.33
C GLN A 100 0.68 7.64 -9.76
N LEU A 101 0.13 6.99 -8.72
CA LEU A 101 -1.05 7.46 -8.00
C LEU A 101 -0.83 8.83 -7.37
N ALA A 102 0.27 8.99 -6.63
CA ALA A 102 0.64 10.26 -6.00
C ALA A 102 0.80 11.38 -7.06
N SER A 103 1.51 11.08 -8.15
CA SER A 103 1.71 12.04 -9.25
C SER A 103 0.41 12.37 -10.00
N SER A 104 -0.58 11.47 -9.99
CA SER A 104 -1.90 11.70 -10.60
C SER A 104 -2.91 12.35 -9.64
N GLY A 105 -2.55 12.60 -8.37
CA GLY A 105 -3.33 13.37 -7.42
C GLY A 105 -4.17 12.55 -6.44
N ALA A 106 -3.83 11.29 -6.18
CA ALA A 106 -4.33 10.57 -5.01
C ALA A 106 -3.96 11.31 -3.72
N ARG A 107 -4.80 11.17 -2.68
CA ARG A 107 -4.59 11.78 -1.35
C ARG A 107 -4.29 10.75 -0.27
N LEU A 108 -4.90 9.59 -0.40
CA LEU A 108 -4.67 8.46 0.50
C LEU A 108 -4.50 7.20 -0.35
N ILE A 109 -3.45 6.46 -0.07
CA ILE A 109 -3.22 5.12 -0.61
C ILE A 109 -3.36 4.12 0.53
N VAL A 110 -4.20 3.11 0.36
CA VAL A 110 -4.36 2.01 1.32
C VAL A 110 -3.87 0.73 0.66
N GLY A 111 -2.80 0.15 1.19
CA GLY A 111 -2.36 -1.19 0.82
C GLY A 111 -3.23 -2.23 1.53
N LEU A 112 -3.82 -3.13 0.76
CA LEU A 112 -4.50 -4.32 1.26
C LEU A 112 -3.63 -5.52 0.92
N THR A 113 -3.11 -6.19 1.93
CA THR A 113 -2.18 -7.30 1.73
C THR A 113 -2.65 -8.54 2.49
N SER A 114 -2.57 -9.70 1.86
CA SER A 114 -2.58 -10.96 2.58
C SER A 114 -1.26 -11.11 3.36
N ALA A 115 -1.31 -11.77 4.50
CA ALA A 115 -0.16 -11.90 5.38
C ALA A 115 -0.16 -13.22 6.16
N GLY A 116 1.01 -13.76 6.40
CA GLY A 116 1.23 -14.90 7.27
C GLY A 116 1.39 -14.48 8.74
N ARG A 117 0.81 -15.25 9.66
CA ARG A 117 0.95 -15.01 11.10
C ARG A 117 2.37 -15.31 11.59
N VAL A 118 2.99 -14.34 12.23
CA VAL A 118 4.29 -14.50 12.93
C VAL A 118 4.07 -14.71 14.44
N SER A 119 3.32 -13.80 15.08
CA SER A 119 3.00 -13.94 16.52
C SER A 119 1.92 -14.99 16.77
N ARG A 120 2.21 -15.99 17.58
CA ARG A 120 1.23 -17.03 17.98
C ARG A 120 0.08 -16.47 18.82
N GLU A 121 0.24 -15.30 19.41
CA GLU A 121 -0.80 -14.63 20.19
C GLU A 121 -1.85 -13.94 19.30
N LEU A 122 -1.55 -13.76 18.01
CA LEU A 122 -2.50 -13.18 17.06
C LEU A 122 -3.58 -14.22 16.74
N PRO A 123 -4.87 -13.92 17.04
CA PRO A 123 -5.96 -14.82 16.65
C PRO A 123 -6.08 -14.89 15.13
N LEU A 124 -6.55 -16.01 14.59
CA LEU A 124 -6.84 -16.17 13.17
C LEU A 124 -8.34 -16.42 12.96
N PRO A 125 -8.95 -15.81 11.94
CA PRO A 125 -8.42 -14.71 11.12
C PRO A 125 -8.38 -13.39 11.89
N CYS A 126 -7.43 -12.50 11.54
CA CYS A 126 -7.27 -11.19 12.16
C CYS A 126 -6.88 -10.12 11.13
N LEU A 127 -7.37 -8.90 11.33
CA LEU A 127 -6.90 -7.73 10.58
C LEU A 127 -5.80 -7.03 11.37
N VAL A 128 -4.73 -6.64 10.71
CA VAL A 128 -3.66 -5.84 11.31
C VAL A 128 -3.58 -4.51 10.58
N VAL A 129 -3.89 -3.42 11.29
CA VAL A 129 -3.56 -2.08 10.82
C VAL A 129 -2.09 -1.84 11.14
N VAL A 130 -1.28 -1.71 10.11
CA VAL A 130 0.17 -1.70 10.24
C VAL A 130 0.65 -0.36 10.75
N THR A 131 1.31 -0.34 11.92
CA THR A 131 1.89 0.87 12.53
C THR A 131 3.36 1.06 12.22
N GLY A 132 4.05 -0.01 11.81
CA GLY A 132 5.44 -0.03 11.40
C GLY A 132 5.80 -1.33 10.71
N ALA A 133 6.89 -1.34 9.99
CA ALA A 133 7.33 -2.50 9.23
C ALA A 133 8.84 -2.71 9.33
N ILE A 134 9.25 -3.97 9.51
CA ILE A 134 10.65 -4.39 9.42
C ILE A 134 11.07 -4.35 7.95
N ARG A 135 12.20 -3.75 7.68
CA ARG A 135 12.72 -3.50 6.31
C ARG A 135 13.66 -4.62 5.88
N ASP A 136 13.12 -5.81 5.62
CA ASP A 136 13.86 -6.96 5.10
C ASP A 136 13.60 -7.13 3.59
N GLU A 137 13.70 -5.98 2.87
CA GLU A 137 13.45 -5.86 1.44
C GLU A 137 14.33 -4.75 0.83
N GLY A 138 14.38 -4.66 -0.49
CA GLY A 138 15.29 -3.74 -1.18
C GLY A 138 14.72 -2.35 -1.45
N THR A 139 13.44 -2.23 -1.69
CA THR A 139 12.81 -1.01 -2.25
C THR A 139 12.88 0.17 -1.29
N SER A 140 12.60 -0.04 0.01
CA SER A 140 12.60 1.05 0.99
C SER A 140 13.94 1.74 1.14
N LEU A 141 15.04 1.05 0.84
CA LEU A 141 16.40 1.60 0.90
C LEU A 141 16.71 2.60 -0.23
N HIS A 142 15.88 2.66 -1.28
CA HIS A 142 15.95 3.69 -2.31
C HIS A 142 15.26 5.01 -1.88
N TYR A 143 14.40 4.97 -0.86
CA TYR A 143 13.62 6.11 -0.39
C TYR A 143 14.12 6.71 0.91
N LEU A 144 14.61 5.88 1.83
CA LEU A 144 15.08 6.30 3.15
C LEU A 144 16.44 5.69 3.48
N PRO A 145 17.26 6.36 4.29
CA PRO A 145 18.50 5.78 4.81
C PRO A 145 18.27 4.41 5.45
N ALA A 146 19.31 3.59 5.48
CA ALA A 146 19.24 2.25 6.07
C ALA A 146 18.86 2.33 7.56
N ALA A 147 17.82 1.62 7.92
CA ALA A 147 17.33 1.44 9.28
C ALA A 147 16.62 0.08 9.36
N LYS A 148 16.49 -0.48 10.56
CA LYS A 148 15.83 -1.78 10.78
C LYS A 148 14.34 -1.74 10.44
N GLU A 149 13.68 -0.63 10.78
CA GLU A 149 12.24 -0.50 10.64
C GLU A 149 11.83 0.88 10.11
N VAL A 150 10.61 0.98 9.65
CA VAL A 150 9.97 2.22 9.21
C VAL A 150 8.57 2.30 9.82
N SER A 151 8.18 3.50 10.26
CA SER A 151 6.85 3.76 10.82
C SER A 151 5.84 4.11 9.75
N CYS A 152 4.56 3.89 10.03
CA CYS A 152 3.45 4.33 9.19
C CYS A 152 3.53 5.86 8.96
N PRO A 153 3.51 6.34 7.70
CA PRO A 153 3.59 7.78 7.40
C PRO A 153 2.32 8.57 7.76
N ALA A 154 1.20 7.89 7.99
CA ALA A 154 -0.09 8.50 8.30
C ALA A 154 -0.74 7.89 9.55
N PRO A 155 -0.12 8.00 10.76
CA PRO A 155 -0.58 7.30 11.96
C PRO A 155 -1.99 7.72 12.39
N ALA A 156 -2.36 8.99 12.27
CA ALA A 156 -3.72 9.46 12.59
C ALA A 156 -4.79 8.82 11.69
N VAL A 157 -4.49 8.60 10.40
CA VAL A 157 -5.39 7.92 9.47
C VAL A 157 -5.46 6.43 9.80
N ALA A 158 -4.33 5.80 10.14
CA ALA A 158 -4.27 4.43 10.59
C ALA A 158 -5.14 4.19 11.84
N ASP A 159 -5.12 5.11 12.80
CA ASP A 159 -5.96 5.07 14.00
C ASP A 159 -7.47 5.19 13.66
N LEU A 160 -7.83 6.04 12.71
CA LEU A 160 -9.22 6.13 12.23
C LEU A 160 -9.65 4.81 11.57
N ILE A 161 -8.83 4.26 10.67
CA ILE A 161 -9.09 2.98 10.03
C ILE A 161 -9.22 1.86 11.07
N PHE A 162 -8.35 1.83 12.08
CA PHE A 162 -8.44 0.84 13.16
C PHE A 162 -9.78 0.90 13.90
N ARG A 163 -10.26 2.09 14.25
CA ARG A 163 -11.56 2.26 14.93
C ARG A 163 -12.71 1.79 14.07
N GLU A 164 -12.72 2.12 12.79
CA GLU A 164 -13.74 1.70 11.85
C GLU A 164 -13.73 0.18 11.62
N LEU A 165 -12.55 -0.41 11.53
CA LEU A 165 -12.39 -1.86 11.40
C LEU A 165 -12.83 -2.60 12.67
N ALA A 166 -12.54 -2.06 13.86
CA ALA A 166 -13.00 -2.66 15.14
C ALA A 166 -14.52 -2.76 15.23
N ALA A 167 -15.25 -1.88 14.54
CA ALA A 167 -16.72 -1.89 14.52
C ALA A 167 -17.31 -3.00 13.62
N ILE A 168 -16.54 -3.67 12.77
CA ILE A 168 -17.06 -4.72 11.87
C ILE A 168 -17.18 -6.11 12.51
N GLY A 169 -16.77 -6.25 13.79
CA GLY A 169 -16.97 -7.49 14.57
C GLY A 169 -15.93 -8.59 14.35
N ARG A 170 -14.78 -8.27 13.76
CA ARG A 170 -13.62 -9.18 13.62
C ARG A 170 -12.50 -8.80 14.59
N PRO A 171 -11.62 -9.74 14.94
CA PRO A 171 -10.37 -9.40 15.61
C PRO A 171 -9.56 -8.40 14.77
N VAL A 172 -9.22 -7.28 15.37
CA VAL A 172 -8.36 -6.26 14.76
C VAL A 172 -7.24 -5.93 15.74
N ARG A 173 -6.02 -5.76 15.24
CA ARG A 173 -4.85 -5.33 16.00
C ARG A 173 -4.15 -4.18 15.29
N GLN A 174 -3.44 -3.39 16.06
CA GLN A 174 -2.40 -2.50 15.54
C GLN A 174 -1.05 -3.05 15.90
N GLY A 175 -0.09 -3.00 14.96
CA GLY A 175 1.25 -3.49 15.25
C GLY A 175 2.18 -3.51 14.07
N LYS A 176 3.38 -4.04 14.31
CA LYS A 176 4.42 -4.15 13.30
C LYS A 176 4.26 -5.42 12.48
N VAL A 177 4.65 -5.32 11.21
CA VAL A 177 4.80 -6.47 10.31
C VAL A 177 6.26 -6.62 9.87
N TRP A 178 6.61 -7.77 9.37
CA TRP A 178 7.86 -8.04 8.69
C TRP A 178 7.60 -8.01 7.19
N THR A 179 8.28 -7.10 6.47
CA THR A 179 8.20 -7.04 5.01
C THR A 179 9.40 -7.75 4.41
N THR A 180 9.16 -8.77 3.58
CA THR A 180 10.21 -9.52 2.88
C THR A 180 9.98 -9.54 1.37
N ASP A 181 11.07 -9.52 0.57
CA ASP A 181 11.02 -9.73 -0.89
C ASP A 181 10.98 -11.22 -1.28
N ALA A 182 11.17 -12.14 -0.32
CA ALA A 182 11.41 -13.55 -0.61
C ALA A 182 10.64 -14.50 0.32
N PRO A 183 9.30 -14.63 0.16
CA PRO A 183 8.46 -15.40 1.09
C PRO A 183 8.87 -16.87 1.18
N TYR A 184 9.39 -17.46 0.12
CA TYR A 184 9.90 -18.85 0.14
C TYR A 184 11.28 -19.00 0.81
N ARG A 185 11.81 -17.94 1.41
CA ARG A 185 13.06 -17.94 2.18
C ARG A 185 12.85 -17.64 3.66
N GLU A 186 11.62 -17.54 4.10
CA GLU A 186 11.25 -17.41 5.51
C GLU A 186 11.63 -18.69 6.25
N THR A 187 12.40 -18.56 7.33
CA THR A 187 12.87 -19.68 8.13
C THR A 187 12.24 -19.66 9.51
N GLN A 188 12.13 -20.83 10.14
CA GLN A 188 11.62 -20.98 11.50
C GLN A 188 12.36 -20.05 12.50
N MET A 189 13.69 -19.96 12.37
CA MET A 189 14.50 -19.08 13.21
C MET A 189 14.13 -17.59 13.04
N GLN A 190 13.87 -17.12 11.82
CA GLN A 190 13.43 -15.75 11.58
C GLN A 190 12.04 -15.50 12.15
N LEU A 191 11.10 -16.44 11.99
CA LEU A 191 9.76 -16.34 12.58
C LEU A 191 9.82 -16.21 14.10
N GLU A 192 10.62 -17.03 14.77
CA GLU A 192 10.83 -16.97 16.21
C GLU A 192 11.48 -15.67 16.66
N TRP A 193 12.47 -15.19 15.91
CA TRP A 193 13.13 -13.92 16.18
C TRP A 193 12.15 -12.74 16.06
N TRP A 194 11.42 -12.67 14.95
CA TRP A 194 10.48 -11.56 14.75
C TRP A 194 9.28 -11.63 15.71
N ALA A 195 8.82 -12.82 16.06
CA ALA A 195 7.81 -13.00 17.11
C ALA A 195 8.28 -12.43 18.47
N ALA A 196 9.55 -12.68 18.85
CA ALA A 196 10.15 -12.14 20.07
C ALA A 196 10.28 -10.59 20.04
N GLU A 197 10.36 -9.99 18.85
CA GLU A 197 10.36 -8.54 18.62
C GLU A 197 8.95 -7.93 18.50
N SER A 198 7.92 -8.71 18.87
CA SER A 198 6.51 -8.30 18.81
C SER A 198 6.01 -7.98 17.40
N VAL A 199 6.59 -8.58 16.37
CA VAL A 199 6.08 -8.53 15.00
C VAL A 199 4.89 -9.46 14.89
N LEU A 200 3.77 -8.99 14.32
CA LEU A 200 2.51 -9.71 14.29
C LEU A 200 2.40 -10.65 13.10
N ALA A 201 2.82 -10.17 11.92
CA ALA A 201 2.64 -10.88 10.66
C ALA A 201 3.79 -10.59 9.69
N VAL A 202 3.89 -11.39 8.62
CA VAL A 202 4.83 -11.18 7.51
C VAL A 202 4.05 -10.96 6.21
N GLU A 203 4.51 -10.01 5.41
CA GLU A 203 3.95 -9.62 4.11
C GLU A 203 5.05 -9.06 3.20
N MET A 204 4.71 -8.48 2.03
CA MET A 204 5.71 -8.19 0.99
C MET A 204 5.82 -6.71 0.58
N GLN A 205 5.13 -5.74 1.23
CA GLN A 205 5.05 -4.38 0.66
C GLN A 205 4.98 -3.20 1.65
N ALA A 206 4.60 -3.42 2.90
CA ALA A 206 4.34 -2.33 3.84
C ALA A 206 5.57 -1.45 4.09
N ALA A 207 6.76 -2.02 4.30
CA ALA A 207 7.98 -1.25 4.52
C ALA A 207 8.31 -0.35 3.31
N SER A 208 8.17 -0.88 2.11
CA SER A 208 8.40 -0.16 0.86
C SER A 208 7.42 1.00 0.68
N LEU A 209 6.12 0.74 0.89
CA LEU A 209 5.06 1.74 0.79
C LEU A 209 5.21 2.83 1.86
N PHE A 210 5.59 2.48 3.09
CA PHE A 210 5.81 3.46 4.15
C PHE A 210 7.03 4.33 3.89
N ALA A 211 8.13 3.75 3.43
CA ALA A 211 9.32 4.50 3.05
C ALA A 211 9.02 5.48 1.90
N PHE A 212 8.29 5.04 0.88
CA PHE A 212 7.77 5.90 -0.17
C PHE A 212 6.90 7.02 0.41
N GLY A 213 5.93 6.69 1.27
CA GLY A 213 5.02 7.65 1.87
C GLY A 213 5.74 8.76 2.63
N ILE A 214 6.76 8.40 3.43
CA ILE A 214 7.60 9.38 4.15
C ILE A 214 8.40 10.23 3.16
N ALA A 215 9.08 9.62 2.21
CA ALA A 215 9.97 10.33 1.27
C ALA A 215 9.21 11.27 0.32
N LYS A 216 7.93 10.98 0.04
CA LYS A 216 7.08 11.77 -0.87
C LYS A 216 5.99 12.55 -0.16
N GLU A 217 5.98 12.55 1.16
CA GLU A 217 4.94 13.23 1.97
C GLU A 217 3.52 12.79 1.59
N MET A 218 3.39 11.49 1.25
CA MET A 218 2.13 10.88 0.81
C MET A 218 1.50 10.09 1.96
N ALA A 219 0.20 10.32 2.21
CA ALA A 219 -0.53 9.51 3.18
C ALA A 219 -0.69 8.07 2.65
N VAL A 220 -0.07 7.14 3.35
CA VAL A 220 -0.14 5.70 3.07
C VAL A 220 -0.45 4.96 4.36
N VAL A 221 -1.39 4.04 4.29
CA VAL A 221 -1.70 3.08 5.36
C VAL A 221 -1.70 1.68 4.77
N SER A 222 -1.32 0.67 5.54
CA SER A 222 -1.43 -0.73 5.14
C SER A 222 -2.32 -1.49 6.13
N VAL A 223 -3.21 -2.32 5.58
CA VAL A 223 -4.05 -3.26 6.32
C VAL A 223 -3.69 -4.67 5.87
N ALA A 224 -3.19 -5.47 6.80
CA ALA A 224 -2.84 -6.86 6.53
C ALA A 224 -4.00 -7.77 6.97
N MET A 225 -4.40 -8.66 6.07
CA MET A 225 -5.39 -9.70 6.31
C MET A 225 -4.64 -10.98 6.65
N VAL A 226 -4.62 -11.32 7.94
CA VAL A 226 -3.90 -12.50 8.45
C VAL A 226 -4.89 -13.63 8.61
N SER A 227 -4.93 -14.53 7.65
CA SER A 227 -5.84 -15.69 7.67
C SER A 227 -5.10 -17.00 7.98
N ASN A 228 -3.80 -17.05 7.74
CA ASN A 228 -3.01 -18.27 7.83
C ASN A 228 -1.78 -18.12 8.74
N ALA A 229 -1.38 -19.20 9.36
CA ALA A 229 -0.06 -19.30 9.95
C ALA A 229 0.97 -19.59 8.84
N VAL A 230 2.18 -19.03 8.94
CA VAL A 230 3.25 -19.29 7.96
C VAL A 230 3.69 -20.76 7.94
N ASP A 231 3.58 -21.43 9.07
CA ASP A 231 3.96 -22.82 9.30
C ASP A 231 2.81 -23.83 9.10
N HIS A 232 1.76 -23.48 8.36
CA HIS A 232 0.66 -24.40 8.09
C HIS A 232 1.02 -25.43 7.01
N ASP A 233 0.47 -26.64 7.13
CA ASP A 233 0.74 -27.76 6.23
C ASP A 233 0.03 -27.71 4.86
N GLY A 234 -0.49 -26.55 4.45
CA GLY A 234 -0.98 -26.29 3.10
C GLY A 234 -2.41 -26.79 2.78
N GLU A 235 -3.06 -27.57 3.64
CA GLU A 235 -4.40 -28.11 3.36
C GLU A 235 -5.57 -27.12 3.56
N GLN A 236 -5.33 -25.97 4.21
CA GLN A 236 -6.34 -24.97 4.52
C GLN A 236 -5.80 -23.56 4.31
N PHE A 237 -5.52 -23.21 3.07
CA PHE A 237 -5.22 -21.81 2.74
C PHE A 237 -6.55 -21.03 2.68
N ASP A 238 -6.81 -20.23 3.71
CA ASP A 238 -8.00 -19.36 3.76
C ASP A 238 -7.66 -18.02 3.11
N THR A 239 -8.27 -17.72 1.97
CA THR A 239 -8.15 -16.43 1.28
C THR A 239 -9.07 -15.36 1.87
N GLY A 240 -9.90 -15.71 2.85
CA GLY A 240 -10.89 -14.80 3.43
C GLY A 240 -12.20 -14.78 2.65
N SER A 241 -13.12 -13.93 3.08
CA SER A 241 -14.42 -13.72 2.42
C SER A 241 -14.44 -12.39 1.68
N LEU A 242 -14.69 -12.40 0.38
CA LEU A 242 -14.76 -11.20 -0.46
C LEU A 242 -15.81 -10.17 0.05
N ARG A 243 -16.90 -10.64 0.67
CA ARG A 243 -17.87 -9.75 1.32
C ARG A 243 -17.31 -9.06 2.55
N GLU A 244 -16.39 -9.71 3.25
CA GLU A 244 -15.71 -9.10 4.40
C GLU A 244 -14.67 -8.09 3.95
N GLU A 245 -13.98 -8.37 2.87
CA GLU A 245 -13.05 -7.41 2.25
C GLU A 245 -13.77 -6.14 1.80
N LEU A 246 -14.97 -6.26 1.24
CA LEU A 246 -15.79 -5.08 0.95
C LEU A 246 -16.11 -4.25 2.22
N ARG A 247 -16.32 -4.89 3.38
CA ARG A 247 -16.46 -4.17 4.65
C ARG A 247 -15.18 -3.48 5.08
N ILE A 248 -14.02 -4.05 4.75
CA ILE A 248 -12.72 -3.39 4.99
C ILE A 248 -12.62 -2.12 4.14
N LEU A 249 -12.96 -2.20 2.85
CA LEU A 249 -13.01 -1.01 1.99
C LEU A 249 -13.95 0.05 2.56
N ALA A 250 -15.16 -0.34 2.99
CA ALA A 250 -16.13 0.59 3.57
C ALA A 250 -15.61 1.25 4.86
N ALA A 251 -14.93 0.50 5.72
CA ALA A 251 -14.28 1.05 6.91
C ALA A 251 -13.20 2.08 6.55
N CYS A 252 -12.36 1.78 5.55
CA CYS A 252 -11.37 2.73 5.05
C CYS A 252 -12.00 3.99 4.45
N VAL A 253 -13.13 3.87 3.75
CA VAL A 253 -13.88 5.01 3.22
C VAL A 253 -14.44 5.89 4.35
N ARG A 254 -15.02 5.29 5.40
CA ARG A 254 -15.51 6.05 6.56
C ARG A 254 -14.37 6.79 7.26
N ALA A 255 -13.24 6.13 7.46
CA ALA A 255 -12.04 6.77 8.00
C ALA A 255 -11.58 7.93 7.10
N PHE A 256 -11.54 7.74 5.79
CA PHE A 256 -11.16 8.78 4.81
C PHE A 256 -12.08 10.00 4.87
N LYS A 257 -13.41 9.81 5.01
CA LYS A 257 -14.37 10.91 5.20
C LYS A 257 -14.10 11.70 6.49
N GLY A 258 -13.59 11.04 7.52
CA GLY A 258 -13.22 11.65 8.81
C GLY A 258 -11.88 12.37 8.80
N VAL A 259 -11.07 12.22 7.74
CA VAL A 259 -9.76 12.89 7.64
C VAL A 259 -9.97 14.35 7.23
N PRO A 260 -9.53 15.34 8.04
CA PRO A 260 -9.53 16.74 7.63
C PRO A 260 -8.79 16.94 6.30
N ALA A 261 -9.27 17.87 5.47
CA ALA A 261 -8.68 18.14 4.15
C ALA A 261 -7.18 18.51 4.23
N GLU A 262 -6.74 18.96 5.38
CA GLU A 262 -5.39 19.43 5.69
C GLU A 262 -4.42 18.30 6.13
N ILE A 263 -4.92 17.17 6.58
CA ILE A 263 -4.08 16.02 6.95
C ILE A 263 -3.65 15.29 5.68
N GLY A 264 -2.37 15.36 5.37
CA GLY A 264 -1.76 14.68 4.21
C GLY A 264 -1.53 15.56 2.99
N LEU A 265 -1.67 16.89 3.14
CA LEU A 265 -1.29 17.86 2.12
C LEU A 265 -0.22 18.80 2.70
N ALA A 266 1.02 18.36 2.81
CA ALA A 266 2.08 19.32 2.63
C ALA A 266 1.89 19.90 1.22
N ASN A 267 1.63 21.21 1.14
CA ASN A 267 1.52 21.94 -0.12
C ASN A 267 2.72 21.56 -0.98
N ARG A 268 2.49 20.88 -2.10
CA ARG A 268 3.54 20.83 -3.13
C ARG A 268 3.84 22.29 -3.47
N PRO A 269 5.11 22.76 -3.33
CA PRO A 269 5.49 23.99 -3.99
C PRO A 269 5.20 23.76 -5.48
N ALA A 270 4.52 24.72 -6.12
CA ALA A 270 4.36 24.73 -7.55
C ALA A 270 5.75 24.53 -8.16
N GLU A 271 5.89 23.57 -9.09
CA GLU A 271 7.15 23.41 -9.81
C GLU A 271 7.50 24.78 -10.40
N PRO A 272 8.75 25.25 -10.25
CA PRO A 272 9.16 26.52 -10.84
C PRO A 272 8.95 26.42 -12.34
N GLY A 273 8.09 27.29 -12.86
CA GLY A 273 7.74 27.36 -14.26
C GLY A 273 8.99 27.41 -15.13
N GLU A 274 8.97 26.67 -16.22
CA GLU A 274 9.96 26.75 -17.29
C GLU A 274 10.21 28.23 -17.62
N SER A 275 11.43 28.71 -17.40
CA SER A 275 11.86 29.99 -17.90
C SER A 275 11.73 29.96 -19.43
N PRO A 276 11.15 30.98 -20.08
CA PRO A 276 11.11 31.02 -21.53
C PRO A 276 12.52 31.08 -22.08
N ASN A 277 12.83 30.17 -22.99
CA ASN A 277 14.05 30.18 -23.77
C ASN A 277 14.24 31.57 -24.44
N ILE A 278 15.37 32.19 -24.13
CA ILE A 278 16.01 33.21 -24.98
C ILE A 278 17.05 32.54 -25.79
#